data_d39c299fbf441175898badfea5ef43a5
#
_entry.id   d39c299fbf441175898badfea5ef43a5
#
_cell.length_a   1.000
_cell.length_b   1.000
_cell.length_c   1.000
_cell.angle_alpha   90.00
_cell.angle_beta   90.00
_cell.angle_gamma   90.00
#
_symmetry.space_group_name_H-M   'P 1'
#
loop_
_entity.id
_entity.type
_entity.pdbx_description
1 polymer ?
#
loop_
_entity_poly.entity_id
_entity_poly.type
_entity_poly.pdbx_seq_one_letter_code
_entity_poly.pdbx_strand_id
1 'polypeptide(L)'
;MIAVLRGHCIWADDESIVLDVNGVGYLVRATTGVIAAASQAGDSELTVFIHTNVREDAIQLFGFASRMEQLVFERLTTLQGVGPKVALAVVSAFDPPTIRRAADTEDV
;
A
#
# COMPACT_ATOMS: atom_id res chain seq x y z
N MET A 1 -8.24 -13.63 -1.56
CA MET A 1 -7.49 -12.43 -1.97
C MET A 1 -7.62 -11.36 -0.89
N ILE A 2 -6.50 -10.82 -0.45
CA ILE A 2 -6.48 -9.78 0.58
C ILE A 2 -6.55 -8.42 -0.10
N ALA A 3 -7.60 -7.64 0.22
CA ALA A 3 -7.82 -6.34 -0.40
C ALA A 3 -7.64 -5.18 0.57
N VAL A 4 -7.88 -5.40 1.85
CA VAL A 4 -7.78 -4.38 2.91
C VAL A 4 -7.35 -5.07 4.18
N LEU A 5 -6.45 -4.44 4.93
CA LEU A 5 -6.11 -4.86 6.28
C LEU A 5 -6.28 -3.69 7.24
N ARG A 6 -6.83 -3.99 8.40
CA ARG A 6 -6.94 -3.02 9.48
C ARG A 6 -6.33 -3.61 10.74
N GLY A 7 -5.35 -2.93 11.28
CA GLY A 7 -4.68 -3.43 12.48
C GLY A 7 -3.66 -2.43 12.99
N HIS A 8 -2.79 -2.91 13.85
CA HIS A 8 -1.77 -2.09 14.50
C HIS A 8 -0.42 -2.38 13.87
N CYS A 9 0.34 -1.34 13.55
CA CYS A 9 1.69 -1.51 13.05
C CYS A 9 2.61 -1.84 14.22
N ILE A 10 3.22 -3.02 14.20
CA ILE A 10 4.13 -3.45 15.26
C ILE A 10 5.59 -3.37 14.83
N TRP A 11 5.85 -3.11 13.56
CA TRP A 11 7.20 -2.99 13.04
C TRP A 11 7.17 -2.27 11.70
N ALA A 12 8.18 -1.46 11.44
CA ALA A 12 8.30 -0.75 10.17
C ALA A 12 9.76 -0.45 9.86
N ASP A 13 10.10 -0.51 8.57
CA ASP A 13 11.36 0.03 8.07
C ASP A 13 11.03 0.98 6.92
N ASP A 14 11.99 1.27 6.04
CA ASP A 14 11.79 2.23 4.95
C ASP A 14 11.08 1.62 3.74
N GLU A 15 10.78 0.32 3.76
CA GLU A 15 10.15 -0.36 2.63
C GLU A 15 8.88 -1.12 3.02
N SER A 16 8.75 -1.50 4.29
CA SER A 16 7.72 -2.45 4.72
C SER A 16 7.21 -2.13 6.10
N ILE A 17 6.02 -2.65 6.37
CA ILE A 17 5.47 -2.64 7.73
C ILE A 17 4.98 -4.06 8.05
N VAL A 18 4.85 -4.34 9.34
CA VAL A 18 4.13 -5.53 9.80
C VAL A 18 2.88 -5.04 10.53
N LEU A 19 1.72 -5.44 10.02
CA LEU A 19 0.43 -5.14 10.65
C LEU A 19 -0.03 -6.35 11.45
N ASP A 20 -0.32 -6.12 12.72
CA ASP A 20 -0.95 -7.12 13.57
C ASP A 20 -2.46 -6.99 13.45
N VAL A 21 -3.08 -7.99 12.85
CA VAL A 21 -4.53 -8.07 12.68
C VAL A 21 -5.01 -9.26 13.49
N ASN A 22 -5.56 -8.98 14.64
CA ASN A 22 -6.09 -10.01 15.57
C ASN A 22 -5.06 -11.11 15.87
N GLY A 23 -3.81 -10.73 16.07
CA GLY A 23 -2.76 -11.66 16.44
C GLY A 23 -2.00 -12.28 15.26
N VAL A 24 -2.38 -11.92 14.03
CA VAL A 24 -1.67 -12.38 12.83
C VAL A 24 -0.86 -11.22 12.28
N GLY A 25 0.46 -11.39 12.14
CA GLY A 25 1.34 -10.38 11.58
C GLY A 25 1.44 -10.52 10.08
N TYR A 26 1.04 -9.47 9.35
CA TYR A 26 1.14 -9.42 7.90
C TYR A 26 2.29 -8.53 7.49
N LEU A 27 3.23 -9.07 6.73
CA LEU A 27 4.31 -8.27 6.16
C LEU A 27 3.82 -7.62 4.88
N VAL A 28 3.82 -6.31 4.84
CA VAL A 28 3.30 -5.53 3.73
C VAL A 28 4.38 -4.61 3.22
N ARG A 29 4.71 -4.71 1.94
CA ARG A 29 5.55 -3.70 1.28
C ARG A 29 4.67 -2.50 1.02
N ALA A 30 5.12 -1.33 1.46
CA ALA A 30 4.23 -0.19 1.55
C ALA A 30 4.82 1.04 0.87
N THR A 31 3.93 1.93 0.44
CA THR A 31 4.35 3.24 -0.04
C THR A 31 4.96 4.05 1.10
N THR A 32 5.72 5.07 0.75
CA THR A 32 6.29 5.98 1.74
C THR A 32 5.19 6.65 2.57
N GLY A 33 4.03 6.91 1.95
CA GLY A 33 2.90 7.50 2.66
C GLY A 33 2.33 6.58 3.73
N VAL A 34 2.23 5.27 3.44
CA VAL A 34 1.77 4.30 4.43
C VAL A 34 2.77 4.18 5.57
N ILE A 35 4.06 4.15 5.25
CA ILE A 35 5.10 4.05 6.28
C ILE A 35 5.07 5.27 7.20
N ALA A 36 4.90 6.45 6.63
CA ALA A 36 4.77 7.68 7.41
C ALA A 36 3.52 7.64 8.31
N ALA A 37 2.39 7.18 7.77
CA ALA A 37 1.16 7.06 8.54
C ALA A 37 1.32 6.06 9.69
N ALA A 38 1.99 4.94 9.43
CA ALA A 38 2.26 3.93 10.46
C ALA A 38 3.12 4.50 11.58
N SER A 39 4.11 5.30 11.22
CA SER A 39 4.99 5.96 12.19
C SER A 39 4.22 6.92 13.09
N GLN A 40 3.19 7.57 12.56
CA GLN A 40 2.41 8.56 13.29
C GLN A 40 1.21 7.97 14.03
N ALA A 41 0.82 6.76 13.70
CA ALA A 41 -0.39 6.15 14.25
C ALA A 41 -0.26 5.76 15.73
N GLY A 42 0.97 5.49 16.19
CA GLY A 42 1.18 5.00 17.56
C GLY A 42 0.40 3.71 17.77
N ASP A 43 -0.47 3.71 18.80
CA ASP A 43 -1.31 2.57 19.13
C ASP A 43 -2.64 2.55 18.38
N SER A 44 -2.87 3.51 17.48
CA SER A 44 -4.11 3.58 16.73
C SER A 44 -4.12 2.56 15.60
N GLU A 45 -5.32 2.13 15.24
CA GLU A 45 -5.48 1.24 14.09
C GLU A 45 -5.15 1.97 12.79
N LEU A 46 -4.54 1.23 11.88
CA LEU A 46 -4.20 1.70 10.56
C LEU A 46 -4.97 0.86 9.55
N THR A 47 -5.63 1.52 8.60
CA THR A 47 -6.29 0.84 7.49
C THR A 47 -5.41 0.97 6.27
N VAL A 48 -5.06 -0.16 5.67
CA VAL A 48 -4.16 -0.21 4.52
C VAL A 48 -4.87 -0.96 3.40
N PHE A 49 -4.92 -0.36 2.23
CA PHE A 49 -5.47 -1.02 1.04
C PHE A 49 -4.38 -1.89 0.43
N ILE A 50 -4.73 -3.11 0.10
CA ILE A 50 -3.75 -4.15 -0.24
C ILE A 50 -3.95 -4.64 -1.66
N HIS A 51 -2.84 -4.78 -2.38
CA HIS A 51 -2.77 -5.59 -3.58
C HIS A 51 -2.05 -6.89 -3.25
N THR A 52 -2.72 -8.01 -3.49
CA THR A 52 -2.13 -9.33 -3.24
C THR A 52 -1.52 -9.84 -4.54
N ASN A 53 -0.22 -10.09 -4.53
CA ASN A 53 0.50 -10.66 -5.66
C ASN A 53 0.84 -12.10 -5.33
N VAL A 54 0.14 -13.03 -5.97
CA VAL A 54 0.35 -14.46 -5.74
C VAL A 54 1.33 -14.97 -6.79
N ARG A 55 2.43 -15.53 -6.29
CA ARG A 55 3.44 -16.15 -7.14
C ARG A 55 3.53 -17.62 -6.80
N GLU A 56 4.21 -18.38 -7.64
CA GLU A 56 4.34 -19.81 -7.46
C GLU A 56 4.95 -20.18 -6.11
N ASP A 57 5.91 -19.39 -5.66
CA ASP A 57 6.69 -19.67 -4.45
C ASP A 57 6.43 -18.70 -3.31
N ALA A 58 5.56 -17.69 -3.50
CA ALA A 58 5.36 -16.66 -2.48
C ALA A 58 4.06 -15.90 -2.71
N ILE A 59 3.55 -15.33 -1.62
CA ILE A 59 2.45 -14.37 -1.64
C ILE A 59 3.03 -13.06 -1.15
N GLN A 60 2.93 -12.00 -1.96
CA GLN A 60 3.42 -10.68 -1.59
C GLN A 60 2.25 -9.72 -1.43
N LEU A 61 2.31 -8.92 -0.36
CA LEU A 61 1.31 -7.89 -0.10
C LEU A 61 1.92 -6.52 -0.31
N PHE A 62 1.21 -5.68 -1.05
CA PHE A 62 1.59 -4.29 -1.30
C PHE A 62 0.53 -3.39 -0.71
N GLY A 63 0.94 -2.38 0.07
CA GLY A 63 0.03 -1.56 0.85
C GLY A 63 0.00 -0.10 0.42
N PHE A 64 -1.21 0.45 0.42
CA PHE A 64 -1.49 1.82 -0.05
C PHE A 64 -2.37 2.53 0.95
N ALA A 65 -2.23 3.85 1.01
CA ALA A 65 -3.00 4.67 1.94
C ALA A 65 -4.45 4.85 1.50
N SER A 66 -4.74 4.66 0.21
CA SER A 66 -6.08 4.87 -0.33
C SER A 66 -6.39 3.85 -1.41
N ARG A 67 -7.68 3.68 -1.68
CA ARG A 67 -8.14 2.84 -2.79
C ARG A 67 -7.63 3.37 -4.13
N MET A 68 -7.54 4.68 -4.28
CA MET A 68 -7.05 5.30 -5.51
C MET A 68 -5.60 4.87 -5.79
N GLU A 69 -4.74 4.91 -4.77
CA GLU A 69 -3.35 4.49 -4.94
C GLU A 69 -3.26 3.01 -5.31
N GLN A 70 -4.09 2.18 -4.69
CA GLN A 70 -4.16 0.76 -5.01
C GLN A 70 -4.53 0.56 -6.49
N LEU A 71 -5.53 1.30 -6.98
CA LEU A 71 -5.97 1.20 -8.38
C LEU A 71 -4.89 1.69 -9.34
N VAL A 72 -4.20 2.77 -9.01
CA VAL A 72 -3.09 3.27 -9.83
C VAL A 72 -1.99 2.23 -9.92
N PHE A 73 -1.62 1.63 -8.79
CA PHE A 73 -0.62 0.56 -8.77
C PHE A 73 -1.03 -0.60 -9.67
N GLU A 74 -2.28 -1.05 -9.54
CA GLU A 74 -2.77 -2.18 -10.33
C GLU A 74 -2.76 -1.86 -11.82
N ARG A 75 -3.10 -0.64 -12.18
CA ARG A 75 -3.06 -0.22 -13.57
C ARG A 75 -1.63 -0.18 -14.10
N LEU A 76 -0.69 0.33 -13.30
CA LEU A 76 0.72 0.39 -13.69
C LEU A 76 1.30 -1.00 -13.96
N THR A 77 0.92 -1.98 -13.14
CA THR A 77 1.45 -3.35 -13.30
C THR A 77 0.91 -4.05 -14.52
N THR A 78 -0.12 -3.52 -15.18
CA THR A 78 -0.60 -4.06 -16.45
C THR A 78 0.25 -3.62 -17.63
N LEU A 79 1.10 -2.59 -17.44
CA LEU A 79 1.95 -2.08 -18.52
C LEU A 79 3.15 -3.00 -18.71
N GLN A 80 3.53 -3.21 -19.96
CA GLN A 80 4.66 -4.05 -20.28
C GLN A 80 5.95 -3.46 -19.69
N GLY A 81 6.72 -4.29 -19.04
CA GLY A 81 7.99 -3.88 -18.45
C GLY A 81 7.88 -3.22 -17.08
N VAL A 82 6.65 -3.09 -16.54
CA VAL A 82 6.46 -2.49 -15.21
C VAL A 82 6.08 -3.58 -14.22
N GLY A 83 7.04 -3.96 -13.38
CA GLY A 83 6.79 -4.91 -12.30
C GLY A 83 6.29 -4.22 -11.05
N PRO A 84 5.92 -5.02 -10.02
CA PRO A 84 5.39 -4.47 -8.78
C PRO A 84 6.34 -3.50 -8.07
N LYS A 85 7.63 -3.78 -8.10
CA LYS A 85 8.62 -2.93 -7.42
C LYS A 85 8.68 -1.54 -8.06
N VAL A 86 8.67 -1.49 -9.40
CA VAL A 86 8.70 -0.21 -10.13
C VAL A 86 7.38 0.52 -9.91
N ALA A 87 6.25 -0.18 -9.98
CA ALA A 87 4.93 0.43 -9.77
C ALA A 87 4.82 1.01 -8.37
N LEU A 88 5.33 0.31 -7.36
CA LEU A 88 5.32 0.81 -5.98
C LEU A 88 6.14 2.09 -5.85
N ALA A 89 7.31 2.13 -6.50
CA ALA A 89 8.16 3.31 -6.48
C ALA A 89 7.46 4.51 -7.14
N VAL A 90 6.75 4.27 -8.24
CA VAL A 90 6.02 5.33 -8.93
C VAL A 90 4.91 5.88 -8.05
N VAL A 91 4.10 5.00 -7.44
CA VAL A 91 3.02 5.45 -6.55
C VAL A 91 3.60 6.21 -5.34
N SER A 92 4.71 5.73 -4.79
CA SER A 92 5.36 6.40 -3.66
C SER A 92 5.90 7.78 -4.00
N ALA A 93 6.25 8.02 -5.27
CA ALA A 93 6.77 9.32 -5.71
C ALA A 93 5.70 10.41 -5.75
N PHE A 94 4.43 10.04 -5.79
CA PHE A 94 3.32 10.97 -5.74
C PHE A 94 2.77 10.97 -4.32
N ASP A 95 2.65 12.16 -3.72
CA ASP A 95 2.07 12.21 -2.39
C ASP A 95 0.55 11.98 -2.48
N PRO A 96 -0.05 11.36 -1.46
CA PRO A 96 -1.48 11.04 -1.47
C PRO A 96 -2.41 12.22 -1.75
N PRO A 97 -2.16 13.43 -1.23
CA PRO A 97 -2.98 14.58 -1.57
C PRO A 97 -2.96 14.93 -3.06
N THR A 98 -1.83 14.75 -3.72
CA THR A 98 -1.72 15.02 -5.16
C THR A 98 -2.57 14.03 -5.95
N ILE A 99 -2.50 12.75 -5.61
CA ILE A 99 -3.30 11.71 -6.27
C ILE A 99 -4.79 11.97 -6.03
N ARG A 100 -5.16 12.29 -4.80
CA ARG A 100 -6.55 12.56 -4.43
C ARG A 100 -7.10 13.75 -5.19
N ARG A 101 -6.30 14.81 -5.31
CA ARG A 101 -6.71 16.02 -6.04
C ARG A 101 -6.93 15.73 -7.52
N ALA A 102 -6.07 14.94 -8.12
CA ALA A 102 -6.21 14.53 -9.51
C ALA A 102 -7.50 13.73 -9.72
N ALA A 103 -7.80 12.81 -8.82
CA ALA A 103 -9.02 12.00 -8.88
C ALA A 103 -10.27 12.89 -8.75
N ASP A 104 -10.27 13.83 -7.80
CA ASP A 104 -11.39 14.75 -7.61
C ASP A 104 -11.61 15.62 -8.84
N THR A 105 -10.53 16.04 -9.48
CA THR A 105 -10.60 16.84 -10.70
C THR A 105 -11.21 16.04 -11.85
N GLU A 106 -10.89 14.76 -11.95
CA GLU A 106 -11.43 13.91 -13.01
C GLU A 106 -12.91 13.63 -12.83
N ASP A 107 -13.39 13.64 -11.60
CA ASP A 107 -14.81 13.40 -11.30
C ASP A 107 -15.68 14.58 -11.65
N VAL A 108 -15.10 15.67 -12.04
CA VAL A 108 -15.84 16.85 -12.49
C VAL A 108 -16.17 16.79 -13.98
#